data_0dc09470c4bbc79850ca5baf6f4141a5
#
_entry.id   0dc09470c4bbc79850ca5baf6f4141a5
#
_cell.length_a   1.000
_cell.length_b   1.000
_cell.length_c   1.000
_cell.angle_alpha   90.00
_cell.angle_beta   90.00
_cell.angle_gamma   90.00
#
_symmetry.space_group_name_H-M   'P 1'
#
loop_
_entity.id
_entity.type
_entity.pdbx_description
1 polymer ?
#
loop_
_entity_poly.entity_id
_entity_poly.type
_entity_poly.pdbx_seq_one_letter_code
_entity_poly.pdbx_strand_id
1 'polypeptide(L)'
;MHEAVDQRLVDIQDEVRGAFGWALDEDRVAAKALVQSASECVKAVPSWSEDGRRDTLDTLRIELSSAERVTVLGAAATEQEALRVSQQEGLIIAADGSVGALQVRSRLACVVSDFDGGAHLHSAAEEGVPIVAHGHGDNIQRSALALSEWSQFDTPPPLVLTHQTPTSCHGAHNFGGFTDGDRAVCFALAMGVDPQ
;
A
#
# COMPACT_ATOMS: atom_id res chain seq x y z
N MET A 1 5.34 20.11 5.02
CA MET A 1 6.70 19.86 4.51
C MET A 1 6.68 18.45 3.96
N HIS A 2 6.80 18.25 2.65
CA HIS A 2 7.01 16.91 2.12
C HIS A 2 8.42 16.49 2.52
N GLU A 3 8.57 15.58 3.49
CA GLU A 3 9.86 14.93 3.65
C GLU A 3 10.15 14.21 2.34
N ALA A 4 11.29 14.54 1.76
CA ALA A 4 11.69 13.93 0.51
C ALA A 4 11.92 12.44 0.76
N VAL A 5 11.22 11.60 -0.02
CA VAL A 5 11.53 10.17 -0.10
C VAL A 5 13.05 10.01 -0.32
N ASP A 6 13.68 9.13 0.45
CA ASP A 6 15.11 8.84 0.23
C ASP A 6 15.32 8.31 -1.19
N GLN A 7 15.96 9.11 -2.04
CA GLN A 7 16.14 8.77 -3.45
C GLN A 7 16.82 7.42 -3.66
N ARG A 8 17.69 7.01 -2.73
CA ARG A 8 18.37 5.70 -2.78
C ARG A 8 17.39 4.54 -2.73
N LEU A 9 16.26 4.68 -2.00
CA LEU A 9 15.21 3.65 -1.93
C LEU A 9 14.40 3.56 -3.24
N VAL A 10 14.38 4.61 -4.02
CA VAL A 10 13.79 4.63 -5.37
C VAL A 10 14.77 4.10 -6.40
N ASP A 11 16.05 4.51 -6.33
CA ASP A 11 17.07 4.15 -7.30
C ASP A 11 17.33 2.63 -7.34
N ILE A 12 17.24 1.95 -6.20
CA ILE A 12 17.40 0.48 -6.11
C ILE A 12 16.35 -0.27 -6.96
N GLN A 13 15.20 0.33 -7.23
CA GLN A 13 14.17 -0.27 -8.08
C GLN A 13 14.66 -0.50 -9.51
N ASP A 14 15.48 0.40 -10.04
CA ASP A 14 16.08 0.24 -11.37
C ASP A 14 17.16 -0.85 -11.39
N GLU A 15 17.93 -0.98 -10.32
CA GLU A 15 18.92 -2.07 -10.19
C GLU A 15 18.24 -3.43 -10.13
N VAL A 16 17.20 -3.58 -9.31
CA VAL A 16 16.43 -4.83 -9.19
C VAL A 16 15.76 -5.16 -10.52
N ARG A 17 15.10 -4.19 -11.16
CA ARG A 17 14.46 -4.39 -12.48
C ARG A 17 15.47 -4.86 -13.51
N GLY A 18 16.66 -4.23 -13.55
CA GLY A 18 17.74 -4.62 -14.45
C GLY A 18 18.26 -6.04 -14.17
N ALA A 19 18.39 -6.44 -12.91
CA ALA A 19 18.84 -7.76 -12.51
C ALA A 19 17.88 -8.88 -12.94
N PHE A 20 16.56 -8.61 -12.94
CA PHE A 20 15.53 -9.57 -13.34
C PHE A 20 15.11 -9.44 -14.82
N GLY A 21 15.59 -8.43 -15.55
CA GLY A 21 15.26 -8.21 -16.96
C GLY A 21 13.79 -7.75 -17.16
N TRP A 22 13.19 -7.11 -16.19
CA TRP A 22 11.81 -6.61 -16.28
C TRP A 22 11.73 -5.27 -17.02
N ALA A 23 10.65 -5.08 -17.79
CA ALA A 23 10.49 -3.90 -18.62
C ALA A 23 9.92 -2.72 -17.83
N LEU A 24 10.61 -1.59 -17.78
CA LEU A 24 10.14 -0.35 -17.15
C LEU A 24 8.81 0.15 -17.75
N ASP A 25 8.58 -0.07 -19.04
CA ASP A 25 7.35 0.37 -19.70
C ASP A 25 6.10 -0.36 -19.21
N GLU A 26 6.22 -1.61 -18.78
CA GLU A 26 5.14 -2.36 -18.13
C GLU A 26 4.74 -1.71 -16.81
N ASP A 27 5.70 -1.32 -15.98
CA ASP A 27 5.45 -0.59 -14.74
C ASP A 27 4.79 0.77 -14.99
N ARG A 28 5.20 1.49 -16.03
CA ARG A 28 4.58 2.77 -16.41
C ARG A 28 3.13 2.62 -16.84
N VAL A 29 2.83 1.56 -17.59
CA VAL A 29 1.46 1.25 -18.02
C VAL A 29 0.61 0.86 -16.82
N ALA A 30 1.14 0.00 -15.95
CA ALA A 30 0.43 -0.45 -14.75
C ALA A 30 0.12 0.70 -13.77
N ALA A 31 1.08 1.59 -13.53
CA ALA A 31 0.88 2.78 -12.69
C ALA A 31 -0.27 3.66 -13.21
N LYS A 32 -0.30 3.93 -14.51
CA LYS A 32 -1.37 4.72 -15.14
C LYS A 32 -2.72 4.00 -15.10
N ALA A 33 -2.73 2.70 -15.35
CA ALA A 33 -3.93 1.88 -15.31
C ALA A 33 -4.55 1.85 -13.90
N LEU A 34 -3.71 1.74 -12.86
CA LEU A 34 -4.17 1.79 -11.47
C LEU A 34 -4.86 3.12 -11.15
N VAL A 35 -4.24 4.25 -11.50
CA VAL A 35 -4.83 5.58 -11.31
C VAL A 35 -6.14 5.73 -12.08
N GLN A 36 -6.18 5.24 -13.32
CA GLN A 36 -7.39 5.27 -14.14
C GLN A 36 -8.51 4.44 -13.52
N SER A 37 -8.23 3.19 -13.10
CA SER A 37 -9.23 2.31 -12.49
C SER A 37 -9.83 2.91 -11.21
N ALA A 38 -9.01 3.51 -10.36
CA ALA A 38 -9.51 4.22 -9.17
C ALA A 38 -10.37 5.44 -9.56
N SER A 39 -9.97 6.19 -10.59
CA SER A 39 -10.69 7.37 -11.07
C SER A 39 -12.06 7.01 -11.68
N GLU A 40 -12.19 5.88 -12.34
CA GLU A 40 -13.44 5.37 -12.90
C GLU A 40 -14.47 5.05 -11.81
N CYS A 41 -14.01 4.69 -10.61
CA CYS A 41 -14.86 4.38 -9.46
C CYS A 41 -15.26 5.60 -8.62
N VAL A 42 -14.73 6.80 -8.88
CA VAL A 42 -14.97 8.02 -8.05
C VAL A 42 -16.45 8.39 -7.93
N LYS A 43 -17.26 8.09 -8.96
CA LYS A 43 -18.71 8.35 -8.88
C LYS A 43 -19.41 7.50 -7.82
N ALA A 44 -18.95 6.26 -7.63
CA ALA A 44 -19.46 5.35 -6.60
C ALA A 44 -18.78 5.61 -5.25
N VAL A 45 -17.46 5.89 -5.28
CA VAL A 45 -16.63 6.09 -4.09
C VAL A 45 -15.93 7.45 -4.18
N PRO A 46 -16.55 8.55 -3.73
CA PRO A 46 -15.97 9.90 -3.82
C PRO A 46 -14.61 10.05 -3.09
N SER A 47 -14.36 9.26 -2.04
CA SER A 47 -13.08 9.22 -1.31
C SER A 47 -11.91 8.67 -2.16
N TRP A 48 -12.17 8.07 -3.31
CA TRP A 48 -11.14 7.64 -4.25
C TRP A 48 -10.73 8.72 -5.27
N SER A 49 -11.31 9.91 -5.19
CA SER A 49 -10.81 11.09 -5.91
C SER A 49 -9.37 11.42 -5.50
N GLU A 50 -8.66 12.20 -6.31
CA GLU A 50 -7.29 12.60 -5.99
C GLU A 50 -7.20 13.30 -4.62
N ASP A 51 -8.15 14.19 -4.32
CA ASP A 51 -8.21 14.85 -3.01
C ASP A 51 -8.49 13.86 -1.88
N GLY A 52 -9.46 12.93 -2.05
CA GLY A 52 -9.76 11.92 -1.04
C GLY A 52 -8.59 10.97 -0.78
N ARG A 53 -7.83 10.59 -1.81
CA ARG A 53 -6.61 9.80 -1.64
C ARG A 53 -5.50 10.59 -0.94
N ARG A 54 -5.41 11.91 -1.19
CA ARG A 54 -4.50 12.79 -0.45
C ARG A 54 -4.88 12.89 1.02
N ASP A 55 -6.16 13.05 1.33
CA ASP A 55 -6.66 13.05 2.71
C ASP A 55 -6.35 11.72 3.42
N THR A 56 -6.48 10.60 2.71
CA THR A 56 -6.09 9.27 3.24
C THR A 56 -4.60 9.22 3.57
N LEU A 57 -3.74 9.70 2.67
CA LEU A 57 -2.30 9.75 2.89
C LEU A 57 -1.93 10.64 4.08
N ASP A 58 -2.55 11.81 4.17
CA ASP A 58 -2.29 12.76 5.26
C ASP A 58 -2.78 12.20 6.61
N THR A 59 -3.91 11.49 6.64
CA THR A 59 -4.40 10.78 7.83
C THR A 59 -3.41 9.71 8.27
N LEU A 60 -2.97 8.83 7.37
CA LEU A 60 -1.99 7.79 7.67
C LEU A 60 -0.65 8.39 8.14
N ARG A 61 -0.23 9.53 7.57
CA ARG A 61 0.97 10.22 8.02
C ARG A 61 0.85 10.70 9.46
N ILE A 62 -0.26 11.32 9.83
CA ILE A 62 -0.49 11.80 11.20
C ILE A 62 -0.51 10.63 12.17
N GLU A 63 -1.23 9.57 11.86
CA GLU A 63 -1.36 8.39 12.71
C GLU A 63 -0.01 7.68 12.91
N LEU A 64 0.69 7.37 11.81
CA LEU A 64 1.94 6.62 11.85
C LEU A 64 3.08 7.42 12.49
N SER A 65 3.21 8.73 12.19
CA SER A 65 4.26 9.56 12.77
C SER A 65 4.06 9.85 14.25
N SER A 66 2.83 9.77 14.76
CA SER A 66 2.50 9.97 16.17
C SER A 66 2.49 8.69 16.99
N ALA A 67 2.56 7.53 16.33
CA ALA A 67 2.55 6.24 17.00
C ALA A 67 3.87 6.00 17.77
N GLU A 68 3.79 5.52 18.99
CA GLU A 68 4.97 5.16 19.79
C GLU A 68 5.79 4.03 19.13
N ARG A 69 5.09 3.15 18.40
CA ARG A 69 5.68 2.03 17.65
C ARG A 69 4.87 1.75 16.39
N VAL A 70 5.55 1.47 15.29
CA VAL A 70 4.97 0.91 14.08
C VAL A 70 5.65 -0.42 13.78
N THR A 71 4.86 -1.47 13.61
CA THR A 71 5.37 -2.80 13.24
C THR A 71 4.94 -3.15 11.82
N VAL A 72 5.89 -3.51 10.97
CA VAL A 72 5.60 -4.05 9.64
C VAL A 72 5.49 -5.57 9.74
N LEU A 73 4.34 -6.11 9.36
CA LEU A 73 4.08 -7.54 9.30
C LEU A 73 4.29 -8.03 7.87
N GLY A 74 5.38 -8.76 7.64
CA GLY A 74 5.74 -9.30 6.32
C GLY A 74 5.07 -10.64 6.01
N ALA A 75 5.16 -11.09 4.75
CA ALA A 75 4.53 -12.31 4.25
C ALA A 75 4.98 -13.61 4.94
N ALA A 76 6.19 -13.63 5.51
CA ALA A 76 6.73 -14.78 6.25
C ALA A 76 6.28 -14.83 7.72
N ALA A 77 5.52 -13.84 8.19
CA ALA A 77 5.08 -13.78 9.57
C ALA A 77 4.14 -14.94 9.90
N THR A 78 4.42 -15.61 11.02
CA THR A 78 3.58 -16.69 11.54
C THR A 78 2.40 -16.12 12.35
N GLU A 79 1.34 -16.91 12.52
CA GLU A 79 0.22 -16.55 13.41
C GLU A 79 0.68 -16.24 14.84
N GLN A 80 1.72 -16.94 15.34
CA GLN A 80 2.29 -16.68 16.66
C GLN A 80 2.96 -15.30 16.76
N GLU A 81 3.68 -14.89 15.71
CA GLU A 81 4.30 -13.56 15.64
C GLU A 81 3.24 -12.48 15.51
N ALA A 82 2.25 -12.67 14.65
CA ALA A 82 1.12 -11.78 14.52
C ALA A 82 0.33 -11.61 15.83
N LEU A 83 0.13 -12.71 16.57
CA LEU A 83 -0.49 -12.66 17.89
C LEU A 83 0.36 -11.87 18.89
N ARG A 84 1.67 -12.07 18.93
CA ARG A 84 2.58 -11.28 19.80
C ARG A 84 2.54 -9.80 19.45
N VAL A 85 2.57 -9.47 18.16
CA VAL A 85 2.48 -8.08 17.69
C VAL A 85 1.13 -7.47 18.07
N SER A 86 0.03 -8.22 17.91
CA SER A 86 -1.30 -7.72 18.30
C SER A 86 -1.50 -7.52 19.81
N GLN A 87 -0.63 -8.04 20.66
CA GLN A 87 -0.63 -7.81 22.11
C GLN A 87 0.27 -6.62 22.54
N GLN A 88 1.11 -6.12 21.66
CA GLN A 88 1.99 -4.97 21.91
C GLN A 88 1.27 -3.66 21.59
N GLU A 89 1.70 -2.55 22.18
CA GLU A 89 1.22 -1.21 21.83
C GLU A 89 1.76 -0.77 20.46
N GLY A 90 1.09 0.23 19.85
CA GLY A 90 1.46 0.80 18.57
C GLY A 90 0.57 0.37 17.40
N LEU A 91 0.97 0.74 16.19
CA LEU A 91 0.24 0.46 14.94
C LEU A 91 0.91 -0.66 14.14
N ILE A 92 0.14 -1.29 13.28
CA ILE A 92 0.60 -2.36 12.39
C ILE A 92 0.39 -1.92 10.95
N ILE A 93 1.39 -2.15 10.09
CA ILE A 93 1.27 -2.13 8.64
C ILE A 93 1.43 -3.58 8.18
N ALA A 94 0.46 -4.13 7.47
CA ALA A 94 0.56 -5.47 6.93
C ALA A 94 1.01 -5.44 5.46
N ALA A 95 1.91 -6.33 5.09
CA ALA A 95 2.32 -6.53 3.71
C ALA A 95 1.43 -7.61 3.08
N ASP A 96 0.55 -7.18 2.21
CA ASP A 96 -0.34 -7.99 1.41
C ASP A 96 -1.09 -9.08 2.20
N GLY A 97 -1.02 -10.34 1.80
CA GLY A 97 -1.72 -11.47 2.43
C GLY A 97 -1.34 -11.72 3.89
N SER A 98 -0.26 -11.11 4.42
CA SER A 98 0.10 -11.23 5.85
C SER A 98 -0.98 -10.71 6.79
N VAL A 99 -1.88 -9.86 6.30
CA VAL A 99 -3.06 -9.41 7.05
C VAL A 99 -3.94 -10.55 7.54
N GLY A 100 -3.90 -11.70 6.86
CA GLY A 100 -4.62 -12.92 7.25
C GLY A 100 -4.11 -13.57 8.54
N ALA A 101 -2.89 -13.28 8.97
CA ALA A 101 -2.35 -13.76 10.24
C ALA A 101 -2.89 -12.97 11.46
N LEU A 102 -3.50 -11.79 11.23
CA LEU A 102 -4.06 -10.94 12.28
C LEU A 102 -5.49 -11.37 12.62
N GLN A 103 -5.69 -11.92 13.81
CA GLN A 103 -7.01 -12.24 14.34
C GLN A 103 -7.82 -11.01 14.74
N VAL A 104 -7.15 -9.91 15.10
CA VAL A 104 -7.73 -8.63 15.49
C VAL A 104 -7.03 -7.52 14.73
N ARG A 105 -7.80 -6.68 14.03
CA ARG A 105 -7.30 -5.63 13.15
C ARG A 105 -7.47 -4.20 13.72
N SER A 106 -7.85 -4.05 14.99
CA SER A 106 -8.14 -2.74 15.60
C SER A 106 -6.94 -1.77 15.62
N ARG A 107 -5.73 -2.28 15.39
CA ARG A 107 -4.48 -1.48 15.32
C ARG A 107 -3.80 -1.57 13.95
N LEU A 108 -4.49 -2.14 12.96
CA LEU A 108 -4.02 -2.19 11.59
C LEU A 108 -4.24 -0.81 10.96
N ALA A 109 -3.16 -0.08 10.71
CA ALA A 109 -3.22 1.24 10.07
C ALA A 109 -3.52 1.12 8.58
N CYS A 110 -2.86 0.20 7.89
CA CYS A 110 -3.09 -0.06 6.47
C CYS A 110 -2.52 -1.41 6.04
N VAL A 111 -2.92 -1.83 4.83
CA VAL A 111 -2.28 -2.93 4.10
C VAL A 111 -1.56 -2.36 2.89
N VAL A 112 -0.29 -2.73 2.68
CA VAL A 112 0.48 -2.44 1.46
C VAL A 112 0.42 -3.66 0.57
N SER A 113 -0.07 -3.52 -0.67
CA SER A 113 -0.38 -4.66 -1.51
C SER A 113 -0.30 -4.35 -3.01
N ASP A 114 0.17 -5.33 -3.78
CA ASP A 114 0.08 -5.37 -5.24
C ASP A 114 -1.11 -6.24 -5.73
N PHE A 115 -2.10 -6.48 -4.85
CA PHE A 115 -3.36 -7.19 -5.11
C PHE A 115 -3.24 -8.71 -5.21
N ASP A 116 -2.21 -9.35 -4.69
CA ASP A 116 -2.08 -10.80 -4.72
C ASP A 116 -2.38 -11.52 -3.39
N GLY A 117 -2.75 -10.77 -2.33
CA GLY A 117 -3.14 -11.26 -1.00
C GLY A 117 -4.45 -12.04 -0.92
N GLY A 118 -5.13 -12.23 -2.03
CA GLY A 118 -6.31 -13.09 -2.15
C GLY A 118 -7.44 -12.72 -1.18
N ALA A 119 -8.06 -13.74 -0.57
CA ALA A 119 -9.22 -13.55 0.31
C ALA A 119 -8.91 -12.72 1.57
N HIS A 120 -7.67 -12.74 2.05
CA HIS A 120 -7.29 -11.98 3.25
C HIS A 120 -7.24 -10.48 2.99
N LEU A 121 -6.69 -10.08 1.84
CA LEU A 121 -6.70 -8.70 1.38
C LEU A 121 -8.14 -8.21 1.13
N HIS A 122 -8.94 -9.03 0.45
CA HIS A 122 -10.34 -8.73 0.16
C HIS A 122 -11.14 -8.50 1.46
N SER A 123 -10.98 -9.37 2.47
CA SER A 123 -11.62 -9.19 3.78
C SER A 123 -11.18 -7.90 4.48
N ALA A 124 -9.89 -7.53 4.41
CA ALA A 124 -9.42 -6.29 4.98
C ALA A 124 -10.01 -5.05 4.27
N ALA A 125 -10.12 -5.13 2.94
CA ALA A 125 -10.74 -4.07 2.14
C ALA A 125 -12.25 -3.93 2.45
N GLU A 126 -12.98 -5.04 2.62
CA GLU A 126 -14.41 -5.05 2.99
C GLU A 126 -14.66 -4.47 4.39
N GLU A 127 -13.71 -4.62 5.31
CA GLU A 127 -13.73 -3.99 6.63
C GLU A 127 -13.40 -2.49 6.60
N GLY A 128 -13.10 -1.92 5.43
CA GLY A 128 -12.74 -0.50 5.27
C GLY A 128 -11.31 -0.18 5.73
N VAL A 129 -10.43 -1.16 5.84
CA VAL A 129 -9.01 -0.92 6.16
C VAL A 129 -8.34 -0.16 5.01
N PRO A 130 -7.58 0.91 5.28
CA PRO A 130 -6.86 1.63 4.24
C PRO A 130 -5.90 0.72 3.46
N ILE A 131 -5.92 0.84 2.12
CA ILE A 131 -5.04 0.07 1.24
C ILE A 131 -4.05 0.99 0.53
N VAL A 132 -2.76 0.74 0.73
CA VAL A 132 -1.67 1.33 -0.05
C VAL A 132 -1.44 0.42 -1.25
N ALA A 133 -2.17 0.73 -2.32
CA ALA A 133 -2.30 -0.10 -3.52
C ALA A 133 -1.16 0.18 -4.50
N HIS A 134 -0.47 -0.87 -4.95
CA HIS A 134 0.71 -0.76 -5.81
C HIS A 134 0.45 -1.25 -7.23
N GLY A 135 0.75 -0.39 -8.22
CA GLY A 135 0.69 -0.74 -9.64
C GLY A 135 2.07 -1.06 -10.21
N HIS A 136 2.26 -2.28 -10.69
CA HIS A 136 3.47 -2.71 -11.38
C HIS A 136 3.17 -3.76 -12.47
N GLY A 137 4.05 -3.86 -13.45
CA GLY A 137 4.16 -4.88 -14.49
C GLY A 137 2.85 -5.61 -14.84
N ASP A 138 2.66 -6.75 -14.23
CA ASP A 138 1.62 -7.72 -14.61
C ASP A 138 0.31 -7.63 -13.82
N ASN A 139 0.15 -6.64 -12.89
CA ASN A 139 -1.02 -6.63 -12.01
C ASN A 139 -2.21 -5.77 -12.49
N ILE A 140 -2.20 -5.26 -13.72
CA ILE A 140 -3.22 -4.34 -14.26
C ILE A 140 -4.64 -4.94 -14.16
N GLN A 141 -4.81 -6.18 -14.60
CA GLN A 141 -6.14 -6.81 -14.57
C GLN A 141 -6.60 -7.09 -13.14
N ARG A 142 -5.69 -7.54 -12.29
CA ARG A 142 -5.96 -7.87 -10.89
C ARG A 142 -6.37 -6.63 -10.11
N SER A 143 -5.63 -5.53 -10.26
CA SER A 143 -5.95 -4.26 -9.63
C SER A 143 -7.28 -3.67 -10.11
N ALA A 144 -7.57 -3.71 -11.41
CA ALA A 144 -8.83 -3.21 -11.96
C ALA A 144 -10.04 -4.01 -11.43
N LEU A 145 -9.93 -5.34 -11.37
CA LEU A 145 -10.99 -6.20 -10.83
C LEU A 145 -11.22 -5.93 -9.33
N ALA A 146 -10.14 -5.89 -8.55
CA ALA A 146 -10.23 -5.63 -7.11
C ALA A 146 -10.89 -4.27 -6.83
N LEU A 147 -10.45 -3.19 -7.49
CA LEU A 147 -11.06 -1.87 -7.31
C LEU A 147 -12.53 -1.84 -7.74
N SER A 148 -12.88 -2.51 -8.84
CA SER A 148 -14.28 -2.61 -9.26
C SER A 148 -15.15 -3.32 -8.23
N GLU A 149 -14.67 -4.41 -7.63
CA GLU A 149 -15.37 -5.14 -6.56
C GLU A 149 -15.46 -4.31 -5.27
N TRP A 150 -14.34 -3.75 -4.81
CA TRP A 150 -14.29 -2.96 -3.57
C TRP A 150 -15.14 -1.69 -3.64
N SER A 151 -15.33 -1.14 -4.85
CA SER A 151 -16.22 0.02 -5.04
C SER A 151 -17.69 -0.25 -4.74
N GLN A 152 -18.07 -1.54 -4.62
CA GLN A 152 -19.44 -1.98 -4.30
C GLN A 152 -19.62 -2.33 -2.82
N PHE A 153 -18.58 -2.28 -2.00
CA PHE A 153 -18.69 -2.55 -0.57
C PHE A 153 -19.51 -1.46 0.14
N ASP A 154 -20.13 -1.79 1.24
CA ASP A 154 -20.82 -0.82 2.09
C ASP A 154 -19.84 0.20 2.67
N THR A 155 -18.61 -0.22 2.92
CA THR A 155 -17.50 0.64 3.40
C THR A 155 -16.27 0.41 2.51
N PRO A 156 -16.19 1.06 1.32
CA PRO A 156 -15.03 0.93 0.46
C PRO A 156 -13.74 1.37 1.17
N PRO A 157 -12.61 0.66 0.99
CA PRO A 157 -11.37 0.99 1.66
C PRO A 157 -10.83 2.36 1.21
N PRO A 158 -10.33 3.21 2.13
CA PRO A 158 -9.53 4.36 1.73
C PRO A 158 -8.29 3.93 0.94
N LEU A 159 -7.89 4.70 -0.08
CA LEU A 159 -6.78 4.32 -0.96
C LEU A 159 -5.63 5.32 -0.91
N VAL A 160 -4.41 4.79 -0.96
CA VAL A 160 -3.20 5.48 -1.41
C VAL A 160 -2.65 4.70 -2.61
N LEU A 161 -2.39 5.36 -3.74
CA LEU A 161 -1.88 4.68 -4.92
C LEU A 161 -0.36 4.87 -5.02
N THR A 162 0.34 3.77 -5.33
CA THR A 162 1.80 3.77 -5.44
C THR A 162 2.27 3.08 -6.73
N HIS A 163 3.51 3.37 -7.11
CA HIS A 163 4.18 2.80 -8.28
C HIS A 163 5.68 2.66 -8.02
N GLN A 164 6.38 1.99 -8.95
CA GLN A 164 7.85 1.79 -8.89
C GLN A 164 8.58 2.34 -10.12
N THR A 165 8.11 3.44 -10.70
CA THR A 165 8.79 4.06 -11.85
C THR A 165 9.65 5.24 -11.40
N PRO A 166 10.81 5.52 -12.05
CA PRO A 166 11.67 6.65 -11.70
C PRO A 166 11.04 8.01 -12.06
N THR A 167 10.05 8.02 -12.94
CA THR A 167 9.31 9.23 -13.31
C THR A 167 8.01 9.32 -12.55
N SER A 168 7.63 10.52 -12.14
CA SER A 168 6.36 10.77 -11.44
C SER A 168 5.16 10.27 -12.25
N CYS A 169 4.19 9.68 -11.57
CA CYS A 169 2.88 9.35 -12.08
C CYS A 169 1.85 10.21 -11.35
N HIS A 170 1.13 11.07 -12.07
CA HIS A 170 0.13 11.94 -11.46
C HIS A 170 -0.96 11.10 -10.76
N GLY A 171 -1.23 11.40 -9.50
CA GLY A 171 -2.22 10.69 -8.68
C GLY A 171 -1.71 9.41 -8.02
N ALA A 172 -0.42 9.08 -8.14
CA ALA A 172 0.24 7.99 -7.43
C ALA A 172 1.63 8.43 -6.93
N HIS A 173 2.16 7.70 -5.94
CA HIS A 173 3.41 8.02 -5.25
C HIS A 173 4.44 6.90 -5.43
N ASN A 174 5.72 7.24 -5.38
CA ASN A 174 6.80 6.25 -5.27
C ASN A 174 7.56 6.50 -3.97
N PHE A 175 7.39 5.62 -3.00
CA PHE A 175 8.09 5.68 -1.71
C PHE A 175 9.33 4.78 -1.68
N GLY A 176 9.61 4.05 -2.74
CA GLY A 176 10.66 3.04 -2.80
C GLY A 176 10.17 1.64 -2.44
N GLY A 177 11.13 0.70 -2.31
CA GLY A 177 10.85 -0.71 -2.10
C GLY A 177 10.47 -1.45 -3.38
N PHE A 178 10.53 -2.78 -3.34
CA PHE A 178 10.27 -3.63 -4.51
C PHE A 178 9.29 -4.77 -4.22
N THR A 179 9.33 -5.38 -3.04
CA THR A 179 8.33 -6.32 -2.54
C THR A 179 7.36 -5.59 -1.60
N ASP A 180 6.20 -6.16 -1.29
CA ASP A 180 5.23 -5.50 -0.39
C ASP A 180 5.80 -5.29 1.01
N GLY A 181 6.66 -6.18 1.49
CA GLY A 181 7.38 -5.98 2.74
C GLY A 181 8.31 -4.76 2.70
N ASP A 182 9.11 -4.62 1.64
CA ASP A 182 10.01 -3.48 1.45
C ASP A 182 9.21 -2.19 1.28
N ARG A 183 8.15 -2.22 0.46
CA ARG A 183 7.24 -1.09 0.23
C ARG A 183 6.60 -0.63 1.52
N ALA A 184 6.19 -1.57 2.38
CA ALA A 184 5.60 -1.25 3.67
C ALA A 184 6.60 -0.53 4.60
N VAL A 185 7.87 -0.97 4.62
CA VAL A 185 8.94 -0.28 5.37
C VAL A 185 9.20 1.10 4.77
N CYS A 186 9.37 1.22 3.45
CA CYS A 186 9.60 2.49 2.77
C CYS A 186 8.41 3.45 2.98
N PHE A 187 7.19 2.95 2.96
CA PHE A 187 5.98 3.73 3.26
C PHE A 187 6.00 4.25 4.69
N ALA A 188 6.29 3.40 5.68
CA ALA A 188 6.39 3.83 7.08
C ALA A 188 7.41 4.96 7.26
N LEU A 189 8.61 4.81 6.68
CA LEU A 189 9.65 5.85 6.70
C LEU A 189 9.19 7.15 6.05
N ALA A 190 8.53 7.08 4.88
CA ALA A 190 7.98 8.25 4.19
C ALA A 190 6.84 8.93 4.97
N MET A 191 6.15 8.19 5.85
CA MET A 191 5.15 8.73 6.77
C MET A 191 5.77 9.36 8.03
N GLY A 192 7.09 9.33 8.18
CA GLY A 192 7.79 9.95 9.30
C GLY A 192 7.99 9.03 10.52
N VAL A 193 7.86 7.72 10.33
CA VAL A 193 8.21 6.75 11.38
C VAL A 193 9.72 6.71 11.54
N ASP A 194 10.20 6.91 12.76
CA ASP A 194 11.63 6.86 13.06
C ASP A 194 12.11 5.39 13.17
N PRO A 195 13.10 4.97 12.37
CA PRO A 195 13.65 3.62 12.47
C PRO A 195 14.42 3.45 13.77
N GLN A 196 14.07 2.45 14.57
CA GLN A 196 14.75 2.09 15.81
C GLN A 196 15.74 0.95 15.62
#